data_6e2492d434fa9b521195a11f2213b58f
#
_entry.id   6e2492d434fa9b521195a11f2213b58f
#
_cell.length_a   1.000
_cell.length_b   1.000
_cell.length_c   1.000
_cell.angle_alpha   90.00
_cell.angle_beta   90.00
_cell.angle_gamma   90.00
#
_symmetry.space_group_name_H-M   'P 1'
#
loop_
_entity.id
_entity.type
_entity.pdbx_description
1 polymer ?
#
loop_
_entity_poly.entity_id
_entity_poly.type
_entity_poly.pdbx_seq_one_letter_code
_entity_poly.pdbx_strand_id
1 'polypeptide(L)'
;MILMTLFSSLSAPTAAKEREKAQKAAAQRAIQEAKSAGTSRAGSPAPKKKGGSVAKSGGGAAKSGAATPARGVSQQQLDLSGLNIGEKEEKPVDEPPPKAVFAREKLLEEARRAIEAEEARGKKAVSLVVIGHVDAGKSTLMGRLLYELGALDEKTRSANERGSSKVGKRSFAWAWNFDGTLEERERGITMDIATRAMATPHRQITILDAPGHKDFVPNMISGAAQADCALLVVDATTGEFESGFERGGQTREHLILVRSLGVTQVVVAVNKLDQVNWDRDRYDDICEQLKPFLVQTGFQPSKTSFVPVAAMQGINLANRDDEEAAPLKAWYDGPTLLDVLDQLDPPARDITAPLRIPIANVFKGSTSGTAVSGRICGGIVQVGDRVRVLPGDETAYVKTIETEDESLVWAASGSNVTLYLTNIDPINLNIGSVLCLPHEPIPLAASFSARIIVFDVQIPITTGTTVELFHHSRDVPATISKLVATLDRGTGKVLKEHPRVLTKSTSAEVCISLRATAMTGPNSVAKPIPIEPFSVNKDMGRILIRRGGETIAAGIVVQLL
;
A
#
# COMPACT_ATOMS: atom_id res chain seq x y z
N MET A 1 39.05 -47.16 -0.09
CA MET A 1 40.49 -47.07 -0.41
C MET A 1 40.67 -45.84 -1.28
N ILE A 2 41.13 -44.75 -0.63
CA ILE A 2 42.10 -43.74 -1.08
C ILE A 2 41.60 -42.93 -2.31
N LEU A 3 41.24 -41.66 -2.20
CA LEU A 3 42.06 -40.49 -1.88
C LEU A 3 41.18 -39.36 -1.29
N MET A 4 41.49 -39.05 -0.06
CA MET A 4 41.29 -37.78 0.60
C MET A 4 42.36 -36.77 0.10
N THR A 5 42.02 -35.52 0.22
CA THR A 5 42.86 -34.39 0.61
C THR A 5 43.05 -33.24 -0.38
N LEU A 6 42.83 -32.08 0.21
CA LEU A 6 43.39 -30.75 -0.03
C LEU A 6 42.66 -29.85 -1.05
N PHE A 7 41.80 -28.98 -0.51
CA PHE A 7 42.05 -27.55 -0.61
C PHE A 7 41.31 -26.82 0.52
N SER A 8 42.05 -26.55 1.59
CA SER A 8 41.68 -25.63 2.64
C SER A 8 42.16 -24.22 2.26
N SER A 9 41.34 -23.24 2.62
CA SER A 9 41.69 -21.84 2.90
C SER A 9 42.26 -20.98 1.77
N LEU A 10 41.40 -20.07 1.28
CA LEU A 10 41.82 -18.70 0.99
C LEU A 10 40.65 -17.75 1.25
N SER A 11 40.92 -16.83 2.10
CA SER A 11 40.09 -15.88 2.80
C SER A 11 39.26 -14.93 1.93
N ALA A 12 37.99 -14.77 2.28
CA ALA A 12 36.98 -13.89 1.68
C ALA A 12 37.04 -12.36 1.99
N PRO A 13 38.09 -11.74 2.55
CA PRO A 13 38.11 -10.28 2.75
C PRO A 13 38.76 -9.48 1.62
N THR A 14 39.45 -10.09 0.66
CA THR A 14 40.16 -9.35 -0.39
C THR A 14 39.25 -8.91 -1.56
N ALA A 15 38.30 -9.72 -1.94
CA ALA A 15 37.40 -9.43 -3.05
C ALA A 15 36.40 -8.28 -2.76
N ALA A 16 35.97 -8.11 -1.51
CA ALA A 16 35.07 -7.03 -1.09
C ALA A 16 35.78 -5.66 -1.12
N LYS A 17 37.04 -5.60 -0.67
CA LYS A 17 37.85 -4.37 -0.72
C LYS A 17 38.22 -3.94 -2.14
N GLU A 18 38.43 -4.89 -3.05
CA GLU A 18 38.67 -4.57 -4.45
C GLU A 18 37.43 -4.06 -5.17
N ARG A 19 36.26 -4.62 -4.86
CA ARG A 19 34.96 -4.11 -5.39
C ARG A 19 34.65 -2.70 -4.89
N GLU A 20 34.88 -2.41 -3.61
CA GLU A 20 34.67 -1.06 -3.06
C GLU A 20 35.66 -0.04 -3.66
N LYS A 21 36.90 -0.43 -3.91
CA LYS A 21 37.92 0.41 -4.57
C LYS A 21 37.57 0.67 -6.05
N ALA A 22 37.01 -0.33 -6.74
CA ALA A 22 36.56 -0.20 -8.12
C ALA A 22 35.30 0.72 -8.23
N GLN A 23 34.35 0.63 -7.30
CA GLN A 23 33.19 1.50 -7.25
C GLN A 23 33.56 2.95 -6.95
N LYS A 24 34.48 3.21 -6.02
CA LYS A 24 34.99 4.57 -5.75
C LYS A 24 35.73 5.17 -6.95
N ALA A 25 36.47 4.37 -7.69
CA ALA A 25 37.18 4.80 -8.90
C ALA A 25 36.19 5.12 -10.05
N ALA A 26 35.12 4.32 -10.19
CA ALA A 26 34.07 4.57 -11.18
C ALA A 26 33.27 5.85 -10.87
N ALA A 27 32.94 6.08 -9.60
CA ALA A 27 32.25 7.31 -9.17
C ALA A 27 33.12 8.58 -9.38
N GLN A 28 34.42 8.49 -9.17
CA GLN A 28 35.35 9.61 -9.43
C GLN A 28 35.49 9.93 -10.93
N ARG A 29 35.47 8.89 -11.79
CA ARG A 29 35.47 9.10 -13.26
C ARG A 29 34.17 9.76 -13.75
N ALA A 30 33.01 9.35 -13.25
CA ALA A 30 31.73 9.98 -13.58
C ALA A 30 31.66 11.47 -13.19
N ILE A 31 32.24 11.84 -12.05
CA ILE A 31 32.32 13.25 -11.60
C ILE A 31 33.29 14.06 -12.50
N GLN A 32 34.35 13.44 -13.00
CA GLN A 32 35.33 14.09 -13.86
C GLN A 32 34.78 14.28 -15.28
N GLU A 33 34.03 13.32 -15.80
CA GLU A 33 33.33 13.43 -17.08
C GLU A 33 32.20 14.48 -17.05
N ALA A 34 31.45 14.58 -15.95
CA ALA A 34 30.44 15.63 -15.75
C ALA A 34 31.05 17.04 -15.68
N LYS A 35 32.29 17.18 -15.19
CA LYS A 35 33.02 18.47 -15.16
C LYS A 35 33.63 18.85 -16.51
N SER A 36 33.96 17.89 -17.38
CA SER A 36 34.50 18.15 -18.72
C SER A 36 33.42 18.45 -19.78
N ALA A 37 32.16 18.04 -19.53
CA ALA A 37 31.02 18.31 -20.41
C ALA A 37 30.45 19.74 -20.26
N GLY A 38 30.92 20.52 -19.29
CA GLY A 38 30.43 21.89 -18.99
C GLY A 38 31.12 23.03 -19.72
N THR A 39 32.14 22.77 -20.58
CA THR A 39 32.96 23.83 -21.20
C THR A 39 33.00 23.80 -22.72
N SER A 40 31.89 23.57 -23.41
CA SER A 40 31.83 23.81 -24.85
C SER A 40 30.41 24.13 -25.33
N ARG A 41 30.03 25.39 -25.18
CA ARG A 41 29.00 26.01 -26.04
C ARG A 41 29.29 27.50 -26.20
N ALA A 42 30.07 27.82 -27.21
CA ALA A 42 30.13 29.15 -27.80
C ALA A 42 29.57 29.06 -29.21
N GLY A 43 28.60 29.92 -29.54
CA GLY A 43 28.44 30.50 -30.86
C GLY A 43 27.48 29.83 -31.82
N SER A 44 26.31 30.44 -32.00
CA SER A 44 25.69 30.61 -33.33
C SER A 44 24.69 31.78 -33.31
N PRO A 45 24.55 32.53 -34.43
CA PRO A 45 24.18 33.93 -34.44
C PRO A 45 22.68 34.19 -34.70
N ALA A 46 22.18 35.31 -34.16
CA ALA A 46 20.82 35.80 -34.41
C ALA A 46 20.75 36.67 -35.67
N PRO A 47 19.61 36.74 -36.36
CA PRO A 47 19.40 37.58 -37.51
C PRO A 47 18.99 39.02 -37.13
N LYS A 48 19.53 39.97 -37.91
CA LYS A 48 19.30 41.41 -37.88
C LYS A 48 17.85 41.81 -38.18
N LYS A 49 17.31 42.79 -37.42
CA LYS A 49 16.33 43.75 -37.95
C LYS A 49 16.70 45.15 -37.51
N LYS A 50 16.57 46.03 -38.53
CA LYS A 50 16.92 47.46 -38.59
C LYS A 50 15.94 48.35 -37.81
N GLY A 51 16.46 49.48 -37.37
CA GLY A 51 15.79 50.75 -37.54
C GLY A 51 15.62 51.65 -36.31
N GLY A 52 16.27 52.83 -36.35
CA GLY A 52 15.76 54.08 -35.85
C GLY A 52 16.43 54.72 -34.63
N SER A 53 17.47 55.43 -34.86
CA SER A 53 17.84 56.84 -34.48
C SER A 53 17.10 57.51 -33.30
N VAL A 54 17.81 58.15 -32.39
CA VAL A 54 18.22 59.56 -32.29
C VAL A 54 18.66 59.89 -30.84
N ALA A 55 19.92 60.23 -30.72
CA ALA A 55 20.61 61.38 -30.18
C ALA A 55 20.56 61.85 -28.72
N LYS A 56 21.78 62.05 -28.28
CA LYS A 56 22.32 63.13 -27.38
C LYS A 56 22.06 63.04 -25.87
N SER A 57 23.01 63.28 -25.04
CA SER A 57 24.31 63.91 -24.92
C SER A 57 24.79 63.83 -23.47
N GLY A 58 26.00 63.64 -23.23
CA GLY A 58 26.98 64.49 -22.58
C GLY A 58 27.40 63.97 -21.23
N GLY A 59 28.62 63.59 -21.10
CA GLY A 59 29.71 64.34 -20.68
C GLY A 59 30.36 63.93 -19.40
N GLY A 60 31.64 63.61 -19.44
CA GLY A 60 32.65 64.01 -18.46
C GLY A 60 33.24 62.89 -17.57
N ALA A 61 34.33 62.25 -17.98
CA ALA A 61 35.74 62.44 -17.56
C ALA A 61 36.03 62.21 -16.05
N ALA A 62 36.78 61.25 -15.72
CA ALA A 62 38.21 60.98 -15.71
C ALA A 62 38.79 60.69 -14.30
N LYS A 63 39.71 59.72 -14.33
CA LYS A 63 40.95 59.57 -13.53
C LYS A 63 40.93 58.84 -12.19
N SER A 64 41.49 57.63 -12.21
CA SER A 64 42.83 57.23 -11.70
C SER A 64 43.03 57.06 -10.18
N GLY A 65 43.61 55.93 -9.85
CA GLY A 65 44.47 55.89 -8.67
C GLY A 65 44.43 54.57 -7.90
N ALA A 66 45.54 53.85 -7.98
CA ALA A 66 45.90 52.64 -7.30
C ALA A 66 45.89 52.69 -5.80
N ALA A 67 45.67 51.55 -5.15
CA ALA A 67 46.56 50.90 -4.15
C ALA A 67 45.78 50.02 -3.19
N THR A 68 46.19 48.77 -3.10
CA THR A 68 45.91 47.85 -1.99
C THR A 68 46.69 48.28 -0.74
N PRO A 69 46.20 48.06 0.50
CA PRO A 69 46.54 46.83 1.19
C PRO A 69 45.44 46.24 2.15
N ALA A 70 45.73 45.03 2.54
CA ALA A 70 45.02 44.11 3.39
C ALA A 70 44.58 44.62 4.79
N ARG A 71 43.52 44.09 5.27
CA ARG A 71 43.19 43.51 6.61
C ARG A 71 41.76 43.78 7.05
N GLY A 72 41.15 42.78 7.66
CA GLY A 72 40.06 42.97 8.59
C GLY A 72 38.78 42.23 8.23
N VAL A 73 38.65 40.99 8.75
CA VAL A 73 37.38 40.26 8.86
C VAL A 73 36.49 41.05 9.83
N SER A 74 35.39 41.62 9.35
CA SER A 74 34.29 42.09 10.20
C SER A 74 33.00 41.47 9.68
N GLN A 75 32.36 40.70 10.56
CA GLN A 75 31.00 40.22 10.40
C GLN A 75 30.08 41.42 10.14
N GLN A 76 29.54 41.50 8.94
CA GLN A 76 28.38 42.35 8.68
C GLN A 76 27.14 41.48 8.91
N GLN A 77 26.45 41.80 10.01
CA GLN A 77 25.04 41.42 10.18
C GLN A 77 24.24 42.03 9.02
N LEU A 78 23.62 41.20 8.25
CA LEU A 78 22.58 41.59 7.30
C LEU A 78 21.35 42.01 8.11
N ASP A 79 21.07 43.31 8.09
CA ASP A 79 19.85 43.88 8.63
C ASP A 79 18.69 43.53 7.68
N LEU A 80 17.85 42.59 8.09
CA LEU A 80 16.66 42.14 7.38
C LEU A 80 15.39 42.88 7.80
N SER A 81 15.47 44.00 8.48
CA SER A 81 14.31 44.74 8.97
C SER A 81 13.47 45.46 7.90
N GLY A 82 13.80 45.30 6.61
CA GLY A 82 13.10 45.95 5.51
C GLY A 82 12.25 45.03 4.60
N LEU A 83 12.22 43.73 4.85
CA LEU A 83 11.38 42.78 4.08
C LEU A 83 10.06 42.58 4.82
N ASN A 84 9.11 43.44 4.55
CA ASN A 84 7.72 43.28 4.96
C ASN A 84 7.06 42.19 4.06
N ILE A 85 7.30 40.92 4.37
CA ILE A 85 6.52 39.80 3.84
C ILE A 85 5.25 39.77 4.67
N GLY A 86 4.27 40.55 4.25
CA GLY A 86 2.91 40.44 4.76
C GLY A 86 2.33 39.10 4.33
N GLU A 87 2.65 38.05 5.07
CA GLU A 87 1.78 36.88 5.12
C GLU A 87 0.48 37.38 5.79
N LYS A 88 -0.53 37.55 4.94
CA LYS A 88 -1.90 37.52 5.44
C LYS A 88 -2.11 36.11 5.98
N GLU A 89 -1.94 35.93 7.27
CA GLU A 89 -2.62 34.87 7.99
C GLU A 89 -4.12 35.05 7.72
N GLU A 90 -4.63 34.34 6.75
CA GLU A 90 -6.07 34.08 6.67
C GLU A 90 -6.39 33.28 7.94
N LYS A 91 -6.93 33.98 8.94
CA LYS A 91 -7.57 33.33 10.08
C LYS A 91 -8.54 32.31 9.50
N PRO A 92 -8.54 31.06 9.98
CA PRO A 92 -9.55 30.09 9.58
C PRO A 92 -10.91 30.73 9.83
N VAL A 93 -11.69 30.87 8.78
CA VAL A 93 -13.09 31.29 8.88
C VAL A 93 -13.74 30.22 9.73
N ASP A 94 -14.20 30.59 10.94
CA ASP A 94 -14.99 29.72 11.81
C ASP A 94 -16.35 29.48 11.11
N GLU A 95 -16.36 28.58 10.12
CA GLU A 95 -17.60 28.03 9.61
C GLU A 95 -18.26 27.26 10.76
N PRO A 96 -19.56 27.50 11.04
CA PRO A 96 -20.23 26.74 12.07
C PRO A 96 -20.14 25.25 11.76
N PRO A 97 -19.92 24.38 12.77
CA PRO A 97 -19.75 22.95 12.55
C PRO A 97 -20.97 22.39 11.80
N PRO A 98 -20.76 21.53 10.80
CA PRO A 98 -21.84 20.92 10.05
C PRO A 98 -22.76 20.15 11.02
N LYS A 99 -24.07 20.28 10.83
CA LYS A 99 -25.05 19.56 11.66
C LYS A 99 -25.26 18.17 11.11
N ALA A 100 -25.37 17.17 11.99
CA ALA A 100 -25.73 15.81 11.63
C ALA A 100 -27.07 15.79 10.84
N VAL A 101 -27.10 15.08 9.72
CA VAL A 101 -28.23 15.05 8.79
C VAL A 101 -29.38 14.24 9.36
N PHE A 102 -29.08 13.12 10.01
CA PHE A 102 -30.07 12.21 10.61
C PHE A 102 -29.85 12.03 12.11
N ALA A 103 -30.94 11.82 12.87
CA ALA A 103 -30.82 11.23 14.20
C ALA A 103 -30.28 9.80 14.07
N ARG A 104 -29.47 9.33 15.03
CA ARG A 104 -28.75 8.04 14.96
C ARG A 104 -29.65 6.84 14.65
N GLU A 105 -30.83 6.77 15.27
CA GLU A 105 -31.80 5.69 15.04
C GLU A 105 -32.32 5.67 13.61
N LYS A 106 -32.67 6.87 13.07
CA LYS A 106 -33.11 7.00 11.67
C LYS A 106 -32.00 6.68 10.68
N LEU A 107 -30.76 7.05 10.99
CA LEU A 107 -29.60 6.70 10.19
C LEU A 107 -29.42 5.18 10.07
N LEU A 108 -29.58 4.47 11.19
CA LEU A 108 -29.48 2.99 11.21
C LEU A 108 -30.59 2.33 10.39
N GLU A 109 -31.82 2.86 10.46
CA GLU A 109 -32.93 2.36 9.63
C GLU A 109 -32.70 2.64 8.14
N GLU A 110 -32.27 3.85 7.80
CA GLU A 110 -31.95 4.24 6.43
C GLU A 110 -30.86 3.36 5.85
N ALA A 111 -29.77 3.14 6.60
CA ALA A 111 -28.68 2.29 6.20
C ALA A 111 -29.11 0.83 5.99
N ARG A 112 -29.95 0.27 6.87
CA ARG A 112 -30.50 -1.08 6.68
C ARG A 112 -31.29 -1.17 5.39
N ARG A 113 -32.22 -0.23 5.18
CA ARG A 113 -33.04 -0.18 3.95
C ARG A 113 -32.19 -0.03 2.70
N ALA A 114 -31.14 0.80 2.75
CA ALA A 114 -30.25 0.99 1.60
C ALA A 114 -29.45 -0.29 1.31
N ILE A 115 -28.88 -0.95 2.32
CA ILE A 115 -28.15 -2.22 2.15
C ILE A 115 -29.09 -3.32 1.62
N GLU A 116 -30.30 -3.45 2.15
CA GLU A 116 -31.32 -4.38 1.63
C GLU A 116 -31.70 -4.06 0.18
N ALA A 117 -31.81 -2.78 -0.16
CA ALA A 117 -32.09 -2.34 -1.53
C ALA A 117 -30.91 -2.60 -2.49
N GLU A 118 -29.64 -2.41 -2.04
CA GLU A 118 -28.45 -2.78 -2.80
C GLU A 118 -28.38 -4.29 -3.03
N GLU A 119 -28.69 -5.08 -2.01
CA GLU A 119 -28.77 -6.53 -2.13
C GLU A 119 -29.88 -6.99 -3.08
N ALA A 120 -31.03 -6.33 -3.03
CA ALA A 120 -32.16 -6.61 -3.93
C ALA A 120 -31.85 -6.19 -5.38
N ARG A 121 -31.07 -5.11 -5.58
CA ARG A 121 -30.60 -4.68 -6.91
C ARG A 121 -29.47 -5.54 -7.46
N GLY A 122 -28.89 -6.44 -6.63
CA GLY A 122 -27.82 -7.33 -7.00
C GLY A 122 -26.44 -6.68 -7.14
N LYS A 123 -26.27 -5.38 -6.85
CA LYS A 123 -24.96 -4.69 -6.91
C LYS A 123 -24.37 -4.54 -5.51
N LYS A 124 -23.65 -5.55 -5.06
CA LYS A 124 -22.91 -5.50 -3.77
C LYS A 124 -21.53 -4.88 -3.95
N ALA A 125 -21.15 -3.98 -3.05
CA ALA A 125 -19.82 -3.40 -3.06
C ALA A 125 -18.79 -4.39 -2.48
N VAL A 126 -17.63 -4.51 -3.15
CA VAL A 126 -16.51 -5.39 -2.80
C VAL A 126 -15.20 -4.65 -2.94
N SER A 127 -14.31 -4.76 -1.96
CA SER A 127 -12.94 -4.24 -2.05
C SER A 127 -11.99 -5.36 -2.44
N LEU A 128 -11.27 -5.19 -3.56
CA LEU A 128 -10.40 -6.18 -4.17
C LEU A 128 -8.95 -5.69 -4.14
N VAL A 129 -8.06 -6.36 -3.40
CA VAL A 129 -6.63 -6.07 -3.47
C VAL A 129 -5.97 -6.91 -4.55
N VAL A 130 -5.16 -6.26 -5.39
CA VAL A 130 -4.37 -6.92 -6.44
C VAL A 130 -2.96 -7.15 -5.94
N ILE A 131 -2.56 -8.41 -5.91
CA ILE A 131 -1.27 -8.85 -5.36
C ILE A 131 -0.53 -9.76 -6.35
N GLY A 132 0.76 -9.95 -6.15
CA GLY A 132 1.60 -10.82 -6.97
C GLY A 132 3.03 -10.31 -7.04
N HIS A 133 3.89 -11.12 -7.64
CA HIS A 133 5.31 -10.79 -7.81
C HIS A 133 5.53 -9.49 -8.63
N VAL A 134 6.72 -8.90 -8.54
CA VAL A 134 7.16 -7.82 -9.45
C VAL A 134 7.02 -8.31 -10.88
N ASP A 135 6.64 -7.44 -11.80
CA ASP A 135 6.48 -7.70 -13.23
C ASP A 135 5.48 -8.81 -13.63
N ALA A 136 4.71 -9.37 -12.68
CA ALA A 136 3.63 -10.32 -12.99
C ALA A 136 2.49 -9.70 -13.84
N GLY A 137 2.45 -8.37 -13.98
CA GLY A 137 1.49 -7.65 -14.81
C GLY A 137 0.23 -7.20 -14.09
N LYS A 138 0.27 -6.96 -12.77
CA LYS A 138 -0.87 -6.51 -11.93
C LYS A 138 -1.55 -5.26 -12.48
N SER A 139 -0.84 -4.14 -12.51
CA SER A 139 -1.39 -2.86 -12.95
C SER A 139 -1.75 -2.87 -14.45
N THR A 140 -1.02 -3.65 -15.27
CA THR A 140 -1.35 -3.88 -16.68
C THR A 140 -2.69 -4.60 -16.84
N LEU A 141 -2.90 -5.67 -16.08
CA LEU A 141 -4.12 -6.47 -16.10
C LEU A 141 -5.33 -5.62 -15.71
N MET A 142 -5.21 -4.87 -14.62
CA MET A 142 -6.30 -4.03 -14.14
C MET A 142 -6.58 -2.84 -15.07
N GLY A 143 -5.53 -2.19 -15.60
CA GLY A 143 -5.69 -1.11 -16.58
C GLY A 143 -6.35 -1.57 -17.88
N ARG A 144 -6.03 -2.78 -18.35
CA ARG A 144 -6.68 -3.38 -19.51
C ARG A 144 -8.13 -3.75 -19.23
N LEU A 145 -8.41 -4.34 -18.06
CA LEU A 145 -9.78 -4.71 -17.67
C LEU A 145 -10.68 -3.46 -17.56
N LEU A 146 -10.20 -2.37 -16.96
CA LEU A 146 -10.94 -1.09 -16.90
C LEU A 146 -11.26 -0.53 -18.29
N TYR A 147 -10.33 -0.68 -19.24
CA TYR A 147 -10.55 -0.24 -20.62
C TYR A 147 -11.64 -1.09 -21.30
N GLU A 148 -11.61 -2.41 -21.16
CA GLU A 148 -12.61 -3.32 -21.77
C GLU A 148 -14.02 -3.10 -21.20
N LEU A 149 -14.11 -2.68 -19.94
CA LEU A 149 -15.38 -2.31 -19.30
C LEU A 149 -15.84 -0.88 -19.62
N GLY A 150 -15.07 -0.13 -20.43
CA GLY A 150 -15.40 1.25 -20.79
C GLY A 150 -15.24 2.27 -19.65
N ALA A 151 -14.63 1.85 -18.53
CA ALA A 151 -14.29 2.74 -17.42
C ALA A 151 -13.09 3.64 -17.72
N LEU A 152 -12.34 3.33 -18.78
CA LEU A 152 -11.22 4.11 -19.29
C LEU A 152 -11.49 4.57 -20.73
N ASP A 153 -11.49 5.86 -20.96
CA ASP A 153 -11.73 6.43 -22.28
C ASP A 153 -10.51 6.31 -23.22
N GLU A 154 -10.76 6.25 -24.53
CA GLU A 154 -9.74 6.15 -25.58
C GLU A 154 -8.76 7.33 -25.56
N LYS A 155 -9.20 8.50 -25.12
CA LYS A 155 -8.38 9.70 -25.01
C LYS A 155 -7.29 9.53 -23.95
N THR A 156 -7.67 9.02 -22.78
CA THR A 156 -6.75 8.69 -21.67
C THR A 156 -5.80 7.58 -22.09
N ARG A 157 -6.30 6.51 -22.72
CA ARG A 157 -5.47 5.43 -23.27
C ARG A 157 -4.40 5.98 -24.23
N SER A 158 -4.80 6.77 -25.23
CA SER A 158 -3.87 7.35 -26.21
C SER A 158 -2.87 8.33 -25.56
N ALA A 159 -3.26 9.04 -24.49
CA ALA A 159 -2.36 9.91 -23.75
C ALA A 159 -1.28 9.11 -23.00
N ASN A 160 -1.69 8.02 -22.32
CA ASN A 160 -0.79 7.11 -21.61
C ASN A 160 0.17 6.41 -22.58
N GLU A 161 -0.29 5.94 -23.72
CA GLU A 161 0.53 5.30 -24.76
C GLU A 161 1.60 6.27 -25.31
N ARG A 162 1.21 7.51 -25.60
CA ARG A 162 2.17 8.55 -26.02
C ARG A 162 3.17 8.90 -24.93
N GLY A 163 2.70 8.97 -23.67
CA GLY A 163 3.55 9.27 -22.52
C GLY A 163 4.56 8.14 -22.26
N SER A 164 4.11 6.91 -22.16
CA SER A 164 4.95 5.73 -21.91
C SER A 164 5.96 5.47 -23.02
N SER A 165 5.57 5.73 -24.29
CA SER A 165 6.48 5.65 -25.43
C SER A 165 7.62 6.66 -25.35
N LYS A 166 7.40 7.88 -24.82
CA LYS A 166 8.45 8.90 -24.63
C LYS A 166 9.50 8.47 -23.58
N VAL A 167 9.08 7.70 -22.59
CA VAL A 167 9.95 7.16 -21.55
C VAL A 167 10.62 5.83 -21.98
N GLY A 168 10.30 5.34 -23.18
CA GLY A 168 10.83 4.08 -23.71
C GLY A 168 10.19 2.82 -23.11
N LYS A 169 9.06 2.97 -22.39
CA LYS A 169 8.35 1.89 -21.69
C LYS A 169 6.93 1.68 -22.24
N ARG A 170 6.82 1.41 -23.51
CA ARG A 170 5.55 1.29 -24.24
C ARG A 170 4.60 0.22 -23.64
N SER A 171 5.14 -0.87 -23.09
CA SER A 171 4.39 -1.93 -22.44
C SER A 171 3.68 -1.51 -21.14
N PHE A 172 4.08 -0.37 -20.56
CA PHE A 172 3.50 0.15 -19.31
C PHE A 172 2.32 1.11 -19.53
N ALA A 173 1.85 1.31 -20.77
CA ALA A 173 0.76 2.24 -21.06
C ALA A 173 -0.52 1.94 -20.25
N TRP A 174 -0.83 0.66 -20.03
CA TRP A 174 -1.96 0.22 -19.20
C TRP A 174 -1.73 0.47 -17.71
N ALA A 175 -0.52 0.21 -17.22
CA ALA A 175 -0.15 0.43 -15.82
C ALA A 175 -0.23 1.90 -15.40
N TRP A 176 0.02 2.84 -16.32
CA TRP A 176 -0.03 4.28 -16.05
C TRP A 176 -1.39 4.81 -15.56
N ASN A 177 -2.43 4.01 -15.64
CA ASN A 177 -3.73 4.35 -15.04
C ASN A 177 -3.71 4.24 -13.52
N PHE A 178 -2.80 3.42 -12.98
CA PHE A 178 -2.61 3.21 -11.55
C PHE A 178 -1.38 3.96 -11.02
N ASP A 179 -0.33 4.10 -11.82
CA ASP A 179 0.89 4.83 -11.46
C ASP A 179 0.59 6.35 -11.38
N GLY A 180 0.33 6.83 -10.17
CA GLY A 180 -0.06 8.22 -9.91
C GLY A 180 1.10 9.20 -9.98
N THR A 181 2.31 8.77 -9.62
CA THR A 181 3.49 9.63 -9.50
C THR A 181 4.41 9.54 -10.72
N LEU A 182 5.19 10.59 -10.97
CA LEU A 182 6.22 10.55 -12.02
C LEU A 182 7.31 9.52 -11.72
N GLU A 183 7.64 9.34 -10.45
CA GLU A 183 8.66 8.39 -10.00
C GLU A 183 8.25 6.94 -10.28
N GLU A 184 7.00 6.56 -10.01
CA GLU A 184 6.44 5.25 -10.36
C GLU A 184 6.49 5.01 -11.88
N ARG A 185 6.07 5.99 -12.67
CA ARG A 185 6.10 5.92 -14.14
C ARG A 185 7.51 5.79 -14.72
N GLU A 186 8.47 6.51 -14.15
CA GLU A 186 9.87 6.44 -14.57
C GLU A 186 10.52 5.11 -14.18
N ARG A 187 10.25 4.63 -12.97
CA ARG A 187 10.76 3.35 -12.49
C ARG A 187 10.01 2.16 -13.08
N GLY A 188 8.71 2.30 -13.34
CA GLY A 188 7.79 1.25 -13.80
C GLY A 188 7.45 0.26 -12.69
N ILE A 189 7.40 0.74 -11.45
CA ILE A 189 7.01 -0.03 -10.26
C ILE A 189 5.99 0.77 -9.46
N THR A 190 4.93 0.12 -9.02
CA THR A 190 3.96 0.69 -8.08
C THR A 190 4.61 0.80 -6.70
N MET A 191 4.57 1.97 -6.10
CA MET A 191 5.18 2.25 -4.79
C MET A 191 4.13 2.44 -3.70
N ASP A 192 3.01 3.07 -4.04
CA ASP A 192 1.89 3.32 -3.14
C ASP A 192 0.63 2.60 -3.64
N ILE A 193 -0.42 2.58 -2.82
CA ILE A 193 -1.69 1.93 -3.15
C ILE A 193 -2.49 2.86 -4.05
N ALA A 194 -2.77 2.39 -5.25
CA ALA A 194 -3.70 3.09 -6.14
C ALA A 194 -5.10 2.51 -5.98
N THR A 195 -6.08 3.39 -5.82
CA THR A 195 -7.50 3.02 -5.71
C THR A 195 -8.24 3.40 -6.98
N ARG A 196 -9.10 2.52 -7.47
CA ARG A 196 -10.00 2.76 -8.61
C ARG A 196 -11.30 2.01 -8.41
N ALA A 197 -12.39 2.59 -8.90
CA ALA A 197 -13.69 1.93 -8.94
C ALA A 197 -13.92 1.23 -10.27
N MET A 198 -14.64 0.12 -10.22
CA MET A 198 -15.06 -0.68 -11.36
C MET A 198 -16.45 -1.23 -11.11
N ALA A 199 -17.36 -1.06 -12.05
CA ALA A 199 -18.68 -1.64 -11.99
C ALA A 199 -18.79 -2.86 -12.89
N THR A 200 -19.29 -3.96 -12.33
CA THR A 200 -19.68 -5.18 -13.07
C THR A 200 -21.23 -5.28 -13.07
N PRO A 201 -21.83 -6.24 -13.76
CA PRO A 201 -23.28 -6.41 -13.72
C PRO A 201 -23.86 -6.52 -12.29
N HIS A 202 -23.17 -7.27 -11.39
CA HIS A 202 -23.66 -7.57 -10.04
C HIS A 202 -22.79 -7.04 -8.91
N ARG A 203 -21.67 -6.37 -9.19
CA ARG A 203 -20.73 -5.86 -8.17
C ARG A 203 -20.28 -4.44 -8.47
N GLN A 204 -20.08 -3.69 -7.40
CA GLN A 204 -19.30 -2.45 -7.41
C GLN A 204 -17.96 -2.76 -6.75
N ILE A 205 -16.89 -2.78 -7.53
CA ILE A 205 -15.59 -3.24 -7.07
C ILE A 205 -14.66 -2.05 -6.87
N THR A 206 -14.16 -1.88 -5.65
CA THR A 206 -13.04 -0.97 -5.36
C THR A 206 -11.74 -1.74 -5.50
N ILE A 207 -10.97 -1.42 -6.52
CA ILE A 207 -9.66 -2.03 -6.80
C ILE A 207 -8.61 -1.31 -5.98
N LEU A 208 -7.79 -2.07 -5.25
CA LEU A 208 -6.63 -1.61 -4.49
C LEU A 208 -5.39 -2.24 -5.14
N ASP A 209 -4.70 -1.52 -6.03
CA ASP A 209 -3.48 -2.03 -6.67
C ASP A 209 -2.32 -1.88 -5.70
N ALA A 210 -1.79 -3.01 -5.23
CA ALA A 210 -0.74 -3.06 -4.23
C ALA A 210 0.64 -3.24 -4.87
N PRO A 211 1.69 -2.60 -4.31
CA PRO A 211 3.04 -2.77 -4.80
C PRO A 211 3.51 -4.22 -4.70
N GLY A 212 4.24 -4.67 -5.73
CA GLY A 212 4.79 -6.03 -5.78
C GLY A 212 6.18 -6.17 -5.17
N HIS A 213 6.91 -5.08 -4.97
CA HIS A 213 8.30 -5.10 -4.50
C HIS A 213 8.37 -5.26 -2.98
N LYS A 214 9.34 -6.07 -2.50
CA LYS A 214 9.50 -6.36 -1.06
C LYS A 214 9.72 -5.14 -0.17
N ASP A 215 10.33 -4.07 -0.71
CA ASP A 215 10.58 -2.85 0.05
C ASP A 215 9.29 -2.08 0.35
N PHE A 216 8.21 -2.34 -0.40
CA PHE A 216 6.89 -1.73 -0.22
C PHE A 216 5.86 -2.64 0.43
N VAL A 217 6.28 -3.74 1.07
CA VAL A 217 5.38 -4.62 1.83
C VAL A 217 4.58 -3.86 2.90
N PRO A 218 5.10 -2.85 3.62
CA PRO A 218 4.27 -2.03 4.51
C PRO A 218 3.07 -1.39 3.81
N ASN A 219 3.26 -0.82 2.61
CA ASN A 219 2.16 -0.25 1.82
C ASN A 219 1.19 -1.34 1.36
N MET A 220 1.71 -2.49 0.93
CA MET A 220 0.88 -3.65 0.59
C MET A 220 0.01 -4.12 1.78
N ILE A 221 0.55 -4.15 3.01
CA ILE A 221 -0.20 -4.47 4.23
C ILE A 221 -1.34 -3.46 4.44
N SER A 222 -1.07 -2.16 4.27
CA SER A 222 -2.09 -1.11 4.38
C SER A 222 -3.24 -1.29 3.38
N GLY A 223 -2.93 -1.66 2.12
CA GLY A 223 -3.94 -1.96 1.11
C GLY A 223 -4.74 -3.22 1.41
N ALA A 224 -4.04 -4.30 1.74
CA ALA A 224 -4.66 -5.58 2.03
C ALA A 224 -5.57 -5.54 3.27
N ALA A 225 -5.27 -4.66 4.25
CA ALA A 225 -6.12 -4.44 5.42
C ALA A 225 -7.47 -3.79 5.07
N GLN A 226 -7.60 -3.21 3.88
CA GLN A 226 -8.82 -2.56 3.39
C GLN A 226 -9.62 -3.45 2.43
N ALA A 227 -9.19 -4.69 2.16
CA ALA A 227 -9.74 -5.56 1.14
C ALA A 227 -10.62 -6.68 1.71
N ASP A 228 -11.65 -7.06 0.95
CA ASP A 228 -12.52 -8.22 1.19
C ASP A 228 -11.99 -9.47 0.50
N CYS A 229 -11.50 -9.29 -0.72
CA CYS A 229 -11.04 -10.34 -1.62
C CYS A 229 -9.66 -10.00 -2.17
N ALA A 230 -8.94 -10.99 -2.67
CA ALA A 230 -7.65 -10.79 -3.34
C ALA A 230 -7.66 -11.34 -4.76
N LEU A 231 -7.05 -10.61 -5.68
CA LEU A 231 -6.66 -11.07 -7.00
C LEU A 231 -5.15 -11.30 -7.00
N LEU A 232 -4.74 -12.54 -7.04
CA LEU A 232 -3.34 -12.92 -7.20
C LEU A 232 -3.01 -13.01 -8.69
N VAL A 233 -2.10 -12.19 -9.16
CA VAL A 233 -1.57 -12.26 -10.53
C VAL A 233 -0.24 -13.01 -10.51
N VAL A 234 -0.17 -14.09 -11.30
CA VAL A 234 0.98 -14.98 -11.38
C VAL A 234 1.48 -14.97 -12.82
N ASP A 235 2.79 -14.89 -13.00
CA ASP A 235 3.44 -14.97 -14.31
C ASP A 235 3.58 -16.44 -14.72
N ALA A 236 3.05 -16.81 -15.89
CA ALA A 236 3.15 -18.17 -16.42
C ALA A 236 4.54 -18.48 -17.02
N THR A 237 5.35 -17.47 -17.29
CA THR A 237 6.66 -17.64 -17.94
C THR A 237 7.57 -18.51 -17.08
N THR A 238 8.28 -19.42 -17.73
CA THR A 238 9.19 -20.35 -17.05
C THR A 238 10.31 -19.58 -16.34
N GLY A 239 10.52 -19.87 -15.06
CA GLY A 239 11.49 -19.21 -14.18
C GLY A 239 10.90 -18.04 -13.39
N GLU A 240 9.92 -17.30 -13.93
CA GLU A 240 9.31 -16.16 -13.24
C GLU A 240 8.31 -16.60 -12.17
N PHE A 241 7.49 -17.61 -12.48
CA PHE A 241 6.60 -18.21 -11.47
C PHE A 241 7.41 -18.80 -10.31
N GLU A 242 8.43 -19.58 -10.63
CA GLU A 242 9.30 -20.24 -9.65
C GLU A 242 9.99 -19.21 -8.76
N SER A 243 10.56 -18.16 -9.34
CA SER A 243 11.19 -17.05 -8.60
C SER A 243 10.22 -16.38 -7.62
N GLY A 244 8.97 -16.15 -8.04
CA GLY A 244 7.93 -15.54 -7.21
C GLY A 244 7.38 -16.47 -6.14
N PHE A 245 7.39 -17.79 -6.37
CA PHE A 245 6.74 -18.79 -5.51
C PHE A 245 7.73 -19.61 -4.65
N GLU A 246 9.01 -19.64 -4.96
CA GLU A 246 10.02 -20.28 -4.15
C GLU A 246 10.14 -19.67 -2.75
N ARG A 247 10.93 -20.30 -1.88
CA ARG A 247 11.14 -19.84 -0.51
C ARG A 247 11.74 -18.42 -0.47
N GLY A 248 11.00 -17.49 0.15
CA GLY A 248 11.33 -16.06 0.14
C GLY A 248 10.77 -15.30 -1.07
N GLY A 249 10.01 -15.96 -1.95
CA GLY A 249 9.30 -15.33 -3.05
C GLY A 249 8.10 -14.50 -2.58
N GLN A 250 7.85 -13.40 -3.25
CA GLN A 250 6.83 -12.41 -2.87
C GLN A 250 5.41 -12.96 -2.99
N THR A 251 5.15 -13.86 -3.93
CA THR A 251 3.83 -14.50 -4.09
C THR A 251 3.39 -15.23 -2.83
N ARG A 252 4.29 -16.00 -2.20
CA ARG A 252 4.02 -16.68 -0.93
C ARG A 252 3.78 -15.71 0.21
N GLU A 253 4.64 -14.70 0.35
CA GLU A 253 4.51 -13.69 1.40
C GLU A 253 3.19 -12.94 1.27
N HIS A 254 2.83 -12.49 0.07
CA HIS A 254 1.57 -11.79 -0.18
C HIS A 254 0.35 -12.63 0.17
N LEU A 255 0.30 -13.91 -0.20
CA LEU A 255 -0.81 -14.81 0.16
C LEU A 255 -0.94 -14.99 1.68
N ILE A 256 0.16 -15.15 2.39
CA ILE A 256 0.18 -15.23 3.86
C ILE A 256 -0.33 -13.93 4.47
N LEU A 257 0.11 -12.78 3.98
CA LEU A 257 -0.27 -11.46 4.47
C LEU A 257 -1.77 -11.21 4.28
N VAL A 258 -2.30 -11.36 3.06
CA VAL A 258 -3.73 -11.09 2.80
C VAL A 258 -4.63 -12.02 3.59
N ARG A 259 -4.25 -13.31 3.75
CA ARG A 259 -4.99 -14.26 4.57
C ARG A 259 -5.01 -13.87 6.04
N SER A 260 -3.87 -13.42 6.56
CA SER A 260 -3.70 -12.98 7.95
C SER A 260 -4.49 -11.72 8.25
N LEU A 261 -4.63 -10.82 7.28
CA LEU A 261 -5.42 -9.59 7.38
C LEU A 261 -6.93 -9.82 7.24
N GLY A 262 -7.37 -11.02 6.89
CA GLY A 262 -8.78 -11.37 6.93
C GLY A 262 -9.41 -11.72 5.59
N VAL A 263 -8.68 -11.57 4.49
CA VAL A 263 -9.15 -11.99 3.17
C VAL A 263 -9.44 -13.48 3.14
N THR A 264 -10.63 -13.86 2.69
CA THR A 264 -11.09 -15.25 2.67
C THR A 264 -11.26 -15.81 1.27
N GLN A 265 -11.40 -14.96 0.27
CA GLN A 265 -11.58 -15.34 -1.13
C GLN A 265 -10.38 -14.87 -1.94
N VAL A 266 -9.88 -15.74 -2.81
CA VAL A 266 -8.76 -15.42 -3.70
C VAL A 266 -9.07 -15.90 -5.14
N VAL A 267 -8.86 -15.01 -6.08
CA VAL A 267 -8.86 -15.32 -7.52
C VAL A 267 -7.41 -15.33 -7.98
N VAL A 268 -7.00 -16.37 -8.65
CA VAL A 268 -5.66 -16.50 -9.21
C VAL A 268 -5.74 -16.30 -10.72
N ALA A 269 -5.20 -15.20 -11.20
CA ALA A 269 -5.03 -14.95 -12.63
C ALA A 269 -3.63 -15.44 -13.05
N VAL A 270 -3.60 -16.53 -13.82
CA VAL A 270 -2.37 -17.04 -14.43
C VAL A 270 -2.15 -16.25 -15.72
N ASN A 271 -1.30 -15.24 -15.62
CA ASN A 271 -1.08 -14.23 -16.65
C ASN A 271 0.10 -14.58 -17.58
N LYS A 272 0.16 -13.93 -18.72
CA LYS A 272 1.19 -14.10 -19.75
C LYS A 272 1.25 -15.50 -20.37
N LEU A 273 0.12 -16.20 -20.41
CA LEU A 273 0.02 -17.51 -21.07
C LEU A 273 0.28 -17.46 -22.59
N ASP A 274 0.10 -16.28 -23.19
CA ASP A 274 0.51 -16.00 -24.57
C ASP A 274 2.01 -16.23 -24.79
N GLN A 275 2.86 -15.94 -23.80
CA GLN A 275 4.31 -16.13 -23.89
C GLN A 275 4.76 -17.59 -23.80
N VAL A 276 3.90 -18.46 -23.30
CA VAL A 276 4.12 -19.91 -23.25
C VAL A 276 3.19 -20.65 -24.22
N ASN A 277 2.71 -19.95 -25.28
CA ASN A 277 1.86 -20.49 -26.34
C ASN A 277 0.57 -21.18 -25.83
N TRP A 278 -0.02 -20.67 -24.76
CA TRP A 278 -1.23 -21.20 -24.14
C TRP A 278 -1.12 -22.68 -23.74
N ASP A 279 0.07 -23.08 -23.28
CA ASP A 279 0.37 -24.44 -22.87
C ASP A 279 -0.48 -24.83 -21.64
N ARG A 280 -1.33 -25.86 -21.81
CA ARG A 280 -2.19 -26.39 -20.76
C ARG A 280 -1.38 -27.02 -19.64
N ASP A 281 -0.34 -27.80 -19.98
CA ASP A 281 0.47 -28.50 -18.99
C ASP A 281 1.17 -27.48 -18.04
N ARG A 282 1.62 -26.36 -18.60
CA ARG A 282 2.17 -25.26 -17.80
C ARG A 282 1.15 -24.63 -16.85
N TYR A 283 -0.08 -24.40 -17.32
CA TYR A 283 -1.17 -23.89 -16.48
C TYR A 283 -1.52 -24.86 -15.36
N ASP A 284 -1.68 -26.14 -15.69
CA ASP A 284 -2.01 -27.19 -14.72
C ASP A 284 -0.90 -27.34 -13.66
N ASP A 285 0.40 -27.30 -14.04
CA ASP A 285 1.55 -27.33 -13.13
C ASP A 285 1.53 -26.18 -12.12
N ILE A 286 1.30 -24.95 -12.58
CA ILE A 286 1.17 -23.78 -11.71
C ILE A 286 0.01 -23.95 -10.73
N CYS A 287 -1.14 -24.42 -11.20
CA CYS A 287 -2.31 -24.66 -10.37
C CYS A 287 -2.05 -25.75 -9.32
N GLU A 288 -1.38 -26.85 -9.68
CA GLU A 288 -1.06 -27.94 -8.78
C GLU A 288 -0.08 -27.53 -7.68
N GLN A 289 0.84 -26.64 -7.97
CA GLN A 289 1.76 -26.11 -6.96
C GLN A 289 1.08 -25.09 -6.02
N LEU A 290 0.17 -24.26 -6.52
CA LEU A 290 -0.52 -23.22 -5.72
C LEU A 290 -1.62 -23.79 -4.83
N LYS A 291 -2.43 -24.73 -5.29
CA LYS A 291 -3.56 -25.32 -4.55
C LYS A 291 -3.20 -25.82 -3.15
N PRO A 292 -2.16 -26.66 -2.96
CA PRO A 292 -1.77 -27.14 -1.63
C PRO A 292 -1.32 -26.01 -0.72
N PHE A 293 -0.60 -25.02 -1.26
CA PHE A 293 -0.13 -23.88 -0.49
C PHE A 293 -1.29 -22.98 -0.03
N LEU A 294 -2.28 -22.73 -0.87
CA LEU A 294 -3.47 -21.97 -0.51
C LEU A 294 -4.25 -22.66 0.61
N VAL A 295 -4.45 -23.97 0.51
CA VAL A 295 -5.10 -24.76 1.57
C VAL A 295 -4.28 -24.71 2.88
N GLN A 296 -2.97 -24.88 2.79
CA GLN A 296 -2.07 -24.81 3.96
C GLN A 296 -2.12 -23.42 4.64
N THR A 297 -2.25 -22.37 3.85
CA THR A 297 -2.37 -20.98 4.33
C THR A 297 -3.76 -20.73 4.94
N GLY A 298 -4.76 -21.56 4.65
CA GLY A 298 -6.10 -21.50 5.22
C GLY A 298 -7.17 -20.91 4.29
N PHE A 299 -6.89 -20.84 2.98
CA PHE A 299 -7.93 -20.56 1.98
C PHE A 299 -8.74 -21.82 1.70
N GLN A 300 -10.04 -21.65 1.49
CA GLN A 300 -10.93 -22.74 1.16
C GLN A 300 -10.93 -22.97 -0.35
N PRO A 301 -10.82 -24.23 -0.83
CA PRO A 301 -10.87 -24.52 -2.27
C PRO A 301 -12.13 -23.99 -2.96
N SER A 302 -13.28 -24.01 -2.27
CA SER A 302 -14.56 -23.48 -2.78
C SER A 302 -14.59 -21.96 -2.94
N LYS A 303 -13.62 -21.25 -2.34
CA LYS A 303 -13.46 -19.79 -2.41
C LYS A 303 -12.18 -19.39 -3.14
N THR A 304 -11.66 -20.30 -3.95
CA THR A 304 -10.44 -20.10 -4.74
C THR A 304 -10.74 -20.43 -6.20
N SER A 305 -10.52 -19.49 -7.09
CA SER A 305 -10.72 -19.65 -8.53
C SER A 305 -9.41 -19.42 -9.27
N PHE A 306 -9.18 -20.19 -10.34
CA PHE A 306 -8.01 -20.05 -11.21
C PHE A 306 -8.48 -19.70 -12.62
N VAL A 307 -7.90 -18.66 -13.20
CA VAL A 307 -8.29 -18.15 -14.52
C VAL A 307 -7.03 -17.92 -15.36
N PRO A 308 -6.92 -18.60 -16.53
CA PRO A 308 -5.85 -18.34 -17.49
C PRO A 308 -6.11 -17.04 -18.24
N VAL A 309 -5.13 -16.12 -18.30
CA VAL A 309 -5.29 -14.82 -18.95
C VAL A 309 -4.05 -14.37 -19.71
N ALA A 310 -4.24 -13.45 -20.67
CA ALA A 310 -3.18 -12.66 -21.27
C ALA A 310 -3.55 -11.18 -21.18
N ALA A 311 -3.07 -10.51 -20.12
CA ALA A 311 -3.45 -9.15 -19.76
C ALA A 311 -3.13 -8.12 -20.86
N MET A 312 -1.99 -8.28 -21.56
CA MET A 312 -1.57 -7.33 -22.58
C MET A 312 -2.51 -7.33 -23.78
N GLN A 313 -2.94 -8.52 -24.23
CA GLN A 313 -3.87 -8.70 -25.35
C GLN A 313 -5.33 -8.54 -24.94
N GLY A 314 -5.66 -8.66 -23.64
CA GLY A 314 -7.03 -8.62 -23.12
C GLY A 314 -7.74 -9.98 -23.19
N ILE A 315 -7.03 -11.07 -23.53
CA ILE A 315 -7.64 -12.38 -23.73
C ILE A 315 -8.11 -12.96 -22.39
N ASN A 316 -9.37 -13.39 -22.35
CA ASN A 316 -10.04 -13.98 -21.21
C ASN A 316 -10.16 -13.05 -19.98
N LEU A 317 -10.12 -11.73 -20.20
CA LEU A 317 -10.42 -10.75 -19.18
C LEU A 317 -11.94 -10.54 -19.07
N ALA A 318 -12.56 -9.93 -20.08
CA ALA A 318 -14.00 -9.72 -20.17
C ALA A 318 -14.67 -10.66 -21.21
N ASN A 319 -13.95 -11.02 -22.27
CA ASN A 319 -14.43 -11.89 -23.32
C ASN A 319 -13.30 -12.79 -23.86
N ARG A 320 -13.65 -13.70 -24.78
CA ARG A 320 -12.73 -14.64 -25.48
C ARG A 320 -13.00 -14.70 -26.97
N ASP A 321 -13.62 -13.67 -27.55
CA ASP A 321 -14.12 -13.74 -28.93
C ASP A 321 -13.03 -13.57 -29.98
N ASP A 322 -11.88 -13.03 -29.60
CA ASP A 322 -10.74 -12.81 -30.46
C ASP A 322 -10.19 -14.13 -31.06
N GLU A 323 -9.71 -14.05 -32.31
CA GLU A 323 -9.05 -15.18 -32.98
C GLU A 323 -7.78 -15.65 -32.24
N GLU A 324 -7.06 -14.72 -31.59
CA GLU A 324 -5.90 -15.00 -30.77
C GLU A 324 -6.22 -15.87 -29.53
N ALA A 325 -7.47 -15.94 -29.12
CA ALA A 325 -7.94 -16.80 -28.05
C ALA A 325 -8.18 -18.28 -28.48
N ALA A 326 -8.06 -18.60 -29.78
CA ALA A 326 -8.32 -19.93 -30.27
C ALA A 326 -7.51 -21.05 -29.58
N PRO A 327 -6.20 -20.89 -29.27
CA PRO A 327 -5.44 -21.91 -28.55
C PRO A 327 -5.97 -22.12 -27.13
N LEU A 328 -6.43 -21.07 -26.42
CA LEU A 328 -7.04 -21.18 -25.11
C LEU A 328 -8.38 -21.91 -25.17
N LYS A 329 -9.25 -21.57 -26.14
CA LYS A 329 -10.56 -22.18 -26.34
C LYS A 329 -10.47 -23.70 -26.58
N ALA A 330 -9.32 -24.21 -27.04
CA ALA A 330 -9.12 -25.62 -27.29
C ALA A 330 -9.14 -26.50 -26.02
N TRP A 331 -8.89 -25.90 -24.84
CA TRP A 331 -8.77 -26.64 -23.59
C TRP A 331 -9.41 -25.97 -22.36
N TYR A 332 -9.83 -24.71 -22.46
CA TYR A 332 -10.42 -23.98 -21.35
C TYR A 332 -11.84 -23.49 -21.65
N ASP A 333 -12.82 -24.12 -21.00
CA ASP A 333 -14.25 -23.77 -21.07
C ASP A 333 -14.76 -23.01 -19.83
N GLY A 334 -13.87 -22.67 -18.90
CA GLY A 334 -14.21 -21.99 -17.65
C GLY A 334 -14.64 -20.52 -17.86
N PRO A 335 -15.00 -19.81 -16.78
CA PRO A 335 -15.42 -18.41 -16.82
C PRO A 335 -14.27 -17.46 -17.21
N THR A 336 -14.60 -16.26 -17.68
CA THR A 336 -13.64 -15.16 -17.84
C THR A 336 -13.23 -14.60 -16.47
N LEU A 337 -12.19 -13.77 -16.43
CA LEU A 337 -11.81 -13.12 -15.19
C LEU A 337 -12.94 -12.23 -14.66
N LEU A 338 -13.62 -11.50 -15.53
CA LEU A 338 -14.75 -10.65 -15.17
C LEU A 338 -15.90 -11.46 -14.56
N ASP A 339 -16.24 -12.61 -15.15
CA ASP A 339 -17.31 -13.49 -14.62
C ASP A 339 -16.99 -13.97 -13.20
N VAL A 340 -15.72 -14.28 -12.92
CA VAL A 340 -15.28 -14.69 -11.59
C VAL A 340 -15.32 -13.53 -10.61
N LEU A 341 -14.90 -12.34 -11.02
CA LEU A 341 -14.94 -11.15 -10.17
C LEU A 341 -16.37 -10.72 -9.87
N ASP A 342 -17.29 -10.89 -10.81
CA ASP A 342 -18.72 -10.59 -10.64
C ASP A 342 -19.43 -11.53 -9.65
N GLN A 343 -18.85 -12.70 -9.39
CA GLN A 343 -19.37 -13.71 -8.44
C GLN A 343 -18.77 -13.59 -7.03
N LEU A 344 -17.87 -12.65 -6.77
CA LEU A 344 -17.27 -12.49 -5.44
C LEU A 344 -18.32 -12.13 -4.39
N ASP A 345 -18.25 -12.77 -3.23
CA ASP A 345 -19.14 -12.51 -2.10
C ASP A 345 -18.47 -11.62 -1.06
N PRO A 346 -18.98 -10.38 -0.85
CA PRO A 346 -18.49 -9.54 0.22
C PRO A 346 -18.84 -10.13 1.60
N PRO A 347 -18.02 -9.88 2.64
CA PRO A 347 -18.36 -10.25 3.99
C PRO A 347 -19.58 -9.47 4.48
N ALA A 348 -20.29 -10.05 5.47
CA ALA A 348 -21.42 -9.38 6.10
C ALA A 348 -20.95 -8.08 6.79
N ARG A 349 -21.71 -7.00 6.60
CA ARG A 349 -21.41 -5.68 7.16
C ARG A 349 -22.05 -5.53 8.54
N ASP A 350 -21.25 -5.22 9.57
CA ASP A 350 -21.77 -4.93 10.90
C ASP A 350 -21.97 -3.42 11.08
N ILE A 351 -23.19 -2.98 10.81
CA ILE A 351 -23.59 -1.58 10.95
C ILE A 351 -23.96 -1.18 12.38
N THR A 352 -24.14 -2.16 13.26
CA THR A 352 -24.53 -1.94 14.66
C THR A 352 -23.35 -1.86 15.61
N ALA A 353 -22.19 -2.30 15.15
CA ALA A 353 -20.94 -2.18 15.91
C ALA A 353 -20.54 -0.70 16.14
N PRO A 354 -19.70 -0.41 17.13
CA PRO A 354 -19.08 0.90 17.31
C PRO A 354 -18.31 1.36 16.06
N LEU A 355 -18.37 2.66 15.77
CA LEU A 355 -17.65 3.23 14.61
C LEU A 355 -16.13 3.07 14.78
N ARG A 356 -15.48 2.43 13.80
CA ARG A 356 -14.02 2.26 13.73
C ARG A 356 -13.53 2.50 12.31
N ILE A 357 -12.74 3.55 12.12
CA ILE A 357 -12.13 3.89 10.83
C ILE A 357 -10.63 4.10 11.05
N PRO A 358 -9.80 3.07 10.82
CA PRO A 358 -8.33 3.24 10.77
C PRO A 358 -7.96 4.17 9.62
N ILE A 359 -7.15 5.18 9.89
CA ILE A 359 -6.65 6.12 8.89
C ILE A 359 -5.54 5.42 8.09
N ALA A 360 -5.80 5.20 6.81
CA ALA A 360 -4.84 4.62 5.88
C ALA A 360 -3.96 5.69 5.21
N ASN A 361 -4.52 6.87 4.93
CA ASN A 361 -3.78 7.98 4.34
C ASN A 361 -4.32 9.34 4.84
N VAL A 362 -3.45 10.36 4.82
CA VAL A 362 -3.78 11.75 5.20
C VAL A 362 -3.28 12.66 4.09
N PHE A 363 -4.16 13.48 3.54
CA PHE A 363 -3.79 14.39 2.45
C PHE A 363 -4.57 15.70 2.53
N LYS A 364 -4.06 16.71 1.83
CA LYS A 364 -4.72 18.01 1.75
C LYS A 364 -5.82 17.92 0.69
N GLY A 365 -7.07 18.16 1.09
CA GLY A 365 -8.21 18.16 0.18
C GLY A 365 -8.14 19.28 -0.85
N SER A 366 -8.82 19.10 -1.97
CA SER A 366 -8.89 20.08 -3.07
C SER A 366 -9.63 21.36 -2.67
N THR A 367 -10.56 21.28 -1.74
CA THR A 367 -11.32 22.41 -1.17
C THR A 367 -10.98 22.54 0.31
N SER A 368 -10.18 23.52 0.69
CA SER A 368 -9.79 23.89 2.07
C SER A 368 -10.26 22.93 3.18
N GLY A 369 -9.45 21.93 3.50
CA GLY A 369 -9.72 20.97 4.56
C GLY A 369 -8.70 19.84 4.56
N THR A 370 -8.60 19.14 5.67
CA THR A 370 -7.79 17.93 5.76
C THR A 370 -8.63 16.72 5.41
N ALA A 371 -8.15 15.92 4.49
CA ALA A 371 -8.78 14.68 4.08
C ALA A 371 -8.05 13.47 4.66
N VAL A 372 -8.80 12.48 5.10
CA VAL A 372 -8.30 11.18 5.54
C VAL A 372 -9.01 10.08 4.80
N SER A 373 -8.28 9.07 4.36
CA SER A 373 -8.89 7.89 3.76
C SER A 373 -8.73 6.68 4.67
N GLY A 374 -9.68 5.77 4.60
CA GLY A 374 -9.67 4.52 5.36
C GLY A 374 -10.90 3.68 5.14
N ARG A 375 -10.84 2.44 5.64
CA ARG A 375 -11.98 1.51 5.63
C ARG A 375 -12.79 1.65 6.91
N ILE A 376 -14.11 1.61 6.78
CA ILE A 376 -15.01 1.53 7.93
C ILE A 376 -15.05 0.07 8.42
N CYS A 377 -14.37 -0.23 9.53
CA CYS A 377 -14.28 -1.58 10.14
C CYS A 377 -15.48 -1.91 11.04
N GLY A 378 -16.35 -0.97 11.30
CA GLY A 378 -17.58 -1.15 12.09
C GLY A 378 -18.39 0.13 12.15
N GLY A 379 -19.71 -0.02 12.30
CA GLY A 379 -20.65 1.10 12.47
C GLY A 379 -20.95 1.89 11.21
N ILE A 380 -21.43 3.11 11.41
CA ILE A 380 -21.85 4.05 10.36
C ILE A 380 -21.34 5.44 10.72
N VAL A 381 -20.93 6.21 9.71
CA VAL A 381 -20.57 7.62 9.80
C VAL A 381 -21.45 8.44 8.86
N GLN A 382 -21.82 9.66 9.25
CA GLN A 382 -22.55 10.62 8.41
C GLN A 382 -21.88 12.00 8.43
N VAL A 383 -22.24 12.80 7.45
CA VAL A 383 -21.88 14.22 7.40
C VAL A 383 -22.44 14.92 8.64
N GLY A 384 -21.61 15.73 9.31
CA GLY A 384 -21.94 16.41 10.55
C GLY A 384 -21.63 15.63 11.83
N ASP A 385 -21.22 14.37 11.73
CA ASP A 385 -20.82 13.61 12.92
C ASP A 385 -19.55 14.23 13.53
N ARG A 386 -19.57 14.30 14.86
CA ARG A 386 -18.37 14.60 15.66
C ARG A 386 -17.60 13.30 15.86
N VAL A 387 -16.35 13.28 15.44
CA VAL A 387 -15.45 12.13 15.57
C VAL A 387 -14.26 12.47 16.46
N ARG A 388 -13.73 11.45 17.14
CA ARG A 388 -12.55 11.51 17.99
C ARG A 388 -11.43 10.72 17.33
N VAL A 389 -10.22 11.31 17.29
CA VAL A 389 -9.03 10.71 16.69
C VAL A 389 -8.15 10.13 17.79
N LEU A 390 -7.90 8.84 17.79
CA LEU A 390 -7.08 8.15 18.78
C LEU A 390 -5.88 7.43 18.12
N PRO A 391 -4.69 7.43 18.74
CA PRO A 391 -4.29 8.14 19.94
C PRO A 391 -4.05 9.63 19.64
N GLY A 392 -4.22 10.53 20.53
CA GLY A 392 -4.06 11.98 20.34
C GLY A 392 -5.17 12.72 21.04
N ASP A 393 -6.34 12.10 21.05
CA ASP A 393 -7.53 12.59 21.74
C ASP A 393 -8.10 13.90 21.19
N GLU A 394 -7.89 14.12 19.91
CA GLU A 394 -8.42 15.26 19.18
C GLU A 394 -9.84 15.00 18.68
N THR A 395 -10.61 16.07 18.49
CA THR A 395 -11.96 15.97 17.94
C THR A 395 -12.09 16.75 16.65
N ALA A 396 -12.78 16.16 15.68
CA ALA A 396 -13.07 16.73 14.39
C ALA A 396 -14.55 16.59 14.03
N TYR A 397 -14.98 17.31 13.01
CA TYR A 397 -16.31 17.14 12.40
C TYR A 397 -16.17 16.65 10.97
N VAL A 398 -17.03 15.72 10.57
CA VAL A 398 -17.09 15.21 9.20
C VAL A 398 -17.83 16.23 8.33
N LYS A 399 -17.11 16.88 7.40
CA LYS A 399 -17.67 17.88 6.48
C LYS A 399 -18.27 17.22 5.25
N THR A 400 -17.53 16.28 4.64
CA THR A 400 -17.96 15.54 3.43
C THR A 400 -17.45 14.12 3.52
N ILE A 401 -18.17 13.20 2.91
CA ILE A 401 -17.81 11.80 2.74
C ILE A 401 -17.78 11.53 1.25
N GLU A 402 -16.66 11.04 0.74
CA GLU A 402 -16.49 10.69 -0.67
C GLU A 402 -16.04 9.22 -0.80
N THR A 403 -16.56 8.56 -1.78
CA THR A 403 -16.02 7.33 -2.35
C THR A 403 -15.34 7.64 -3.69
N GLU A 404 -14.75 6.67 -4.36
CA GLU A 404 -14.14 6.89 -5.68
C GLU A 404 -15.13 7.43 -6.73
N ASP A 405 -16.42 7.07 -6.61
CA ASP A 405 -17.44 7.37 -7.62
C ASP A 405 -18.31 8.58 -7.27
N GLU A 406 -18.56 8.83 -5.98
CA GLU A 406 -19.56 9.83 -5.57
C GLU A 406 -19.37 10.38 -4.15
N SER A 407 -20.01 11.52 -3.90
CA SER A 407 -20.12 12.11 -2.57
C SER A 407 -21.37 11.58 -1.86
N LEU A 408 -21.19 11.12 -0.62
CA LEU A 408 -22.22 10.45 0.17
C LEU A 408 -22.65 11.30 1.38
N VAL A 409 -23.88 11.14 1.81
CA VAL A 409 -24.37 11.74 3.06
C VAL A 409 -23.96 10.90 4.27
N TRP A 410 -23.88 9.58 4.10
CA TRP A 410 -23.43 8.63 5.11
C TRP A 410 -22.72 7.44 4.45
N ALA A 411 -21.92 6.73 5.24
CA ALA A 411 -21.25 5.49 4.81
C ALA A 411 -21.22 4.47 5.95
N ALA A 412 -21.27 3.19 5.60
CA ALA A 412 -21.37 2.08 6.55
C ALA A 412 -20.14 1.17 6.53
N SER A 413 -20.06 0.31 7.52
CA SER A 413 -19.05 -0.76 7.66
C SER A 413 -18.81 -1.49 6.33
N GLY A 414 -17.55 -1.74 5.99
CA GLY A 414 -17.10 -2.38 4.75
C GLY A 414 -16.81 -1.42 3.60
N SER A 415 -17.19 -0.13 3.69
CA SER A 415 -16.88 0.86 2.65
C SER A 415 -15.49 1.48 2.87
N ASN A 416 -14.76 1.70 1.78
CA ASN A 416 -13.56 2.53 1.75
C ASN A 416 -13.99 3.97 1.45
N VAL A 417 -13.63 4.90 2.31
CA VAL A 417 -14.11 6.29 2.25
C VAL A 417 -12.98 7.28 2.42
N THR A 418 -13.16 8.44 1.81
CA THR A 418 -12.40 9.65 2.07
C THR A 418 -13.28 10.62 2.87
N LEU A 419 -12.83 10.98 4.06
CA LEU A 419 -13.52 11.91 4.95
C LEU A 419 -12.79 13.25 4.95
N TYR A 420 -13.51 14.32 4.64
CA TYR A 420 -13.00 15.68 4.82
C TYR A 420 -13.37 16.14 6.22
N LEU A 421 -12.34 16.46 7.00
CA LEU A 421 -12.49 16.83 8.40
C LEU A 421 -12.31 18.32 8.58
N THR A 422 -13.06 18.90 9.53
CA THR A 422 -12.92 20.27 9.97
C THR A 422 -12.66 20.33 11.48
N ASN A 423 -12.18 21.45 11.95
CA ASN A 423 -11.83 21.70 13.36
C ASN A 423 -10.75 20.74 13.90
N ILE A 424 -9.77 20.41 13.06
CA ILE A 424 -8.60 19.61 13.45
C ILE A 424 -7.38 20.10 12.69
N ASP A 425 -6.24 20.18 13.40
CA ASP A 425 -4.96 20.47 12.78
C ASP A 425 -4.43 19.20 12.07
N PRO A 426 -4.04 19.28 10.78
CA PRO A 426 -3.44 18.15 10.06
C PRO A 426 -2.26 17.50 10.78
N ILE A 427 -1.51 18.24 11.60
CA ILE A 427 -0.35 17.73 12.34
C ILE A 427 -0.75 16.68 13.40
N ASN A 428 -2.01 16.71 13.86
CA ASN A 428 -2.55 15.78 14.85
C ASN A 428 -3.14 14.51 14.23
N LEU A 429 -3.20 14.47 12.88
CA LEU A 429 -3.64 13.30 12.13
C LEU A 429 -2.46 12.46 11.70
N ASN A 430 -2.44 11.23 12.14
CA ASN A 430 -1.38 10.28 11.79
C ASN A 430 -1.98 9.02 11.14
N ILE A 431 -1.27 8.48 10.16
CA ILE A 431 -1.58 7.17 9.59
C ILE A 431 -1.61 6.13 10.72
N GLY A 432 -2.63 5.26 10.69
CA GLY A 432 -2.87 4.25 11.73
C GLY A 432 -3.50 4.78 13.03
N SER A 433 -3.90 6.07 13.08
CA SER A 433 -4.87 6.55 14.07
C SER A 433 -6.27 6.05 13.70
N VAL A 434 -7.16 5.97 14.67
CA VAL A 434 -8.53 5.47 14.47
C VAL A 434 -9.54 6.57 14.80
N LEU A 435 -10.46 6.79 13.86
CA LEU A 435 -11.63 7.64 14.08
C LEU A 435 -12.72 6.80 14.75
N CYS A 436 -13.30 7.33 15.82
CA CYS A 436 -14.42 6.74 16.55
C CYS A 436 -15.40 7.81 17.01
N LEU A 437 -16.60 7.40 17.42
CA LEU A 437 -17.54 8.34 18.03
C LEU A 437 -17.07 8.71 19.45
N PRO A 438 -17.31 9.95 19.92
CA PRO A 438 -16.80 10.41 21.22
C PRO A 438 -17.31 9.59 22.41
N HIS A 439 -18.53 9.04 22.32
CA HIS A 439 -19.16 8.24 23.38
C HIS A 439 -18.78 6.76 23.35
N GLU A 440 -18.13 6.30 22.27
CA GLU A 440 -17.68 4.92 22.08
C GLU A 440 -16.19 4.87 21.68
N PRO A 441 -15.28 5.42 22.52
CA PRO A 441 -13.87 5.46 22.17
C PRO A 441 -13.27 4.07 22.06
N ILE A 442 -12.37 3.87 21.09
CA ILE A 442 -11.60 2.65 21.01
C ILE A 442 -10.58 2.58 22.16
N PRO A 443 -10.38 1.43 22.82
CA PRO A 443 -9.37 1.30 23.87
C PRO A 443 -7.95 1.46 23.31
N LEU A 444 -7.08 1.99 24.16
CA LEU A 444 -5.65 2.17 23.87
C LEU A 444 -4.85 1.19 24.74
N ALA A 445 -3.99 0.40 24.11
CA ALA A 445 -3.15 -0.56 24.83
C ALA A 445 -1.68 -0.44 24.45
N ALA A 446 -0.80 -0.56 25.44
CA ALA A 446 0.64 -0.68 25.26
C ALA A 446 1.12 -2.13 25.44
N SER A 447 0.26 -3.01 25.98
CA SER A 447 0.53 -4.42 26.20
C SER A 447 -0.76 -5.23 26.03
N PHE A 448 -0.67 -6.42 25.44
CA PHE A 448 -1.82 -7.29 25.21
C PHE A 448 -1.41 -8.74 25.02
N SER A 449 -2.34 -9.66 25.25
CA SER A 449 -2.21 -11.08 24.91
C SER A 449 -2.72 -11.33 23.49
N ALA A 450 -1.99 -12.15 22.73
CA ALA A 450 -2.36 -12.52 21.37
C ALA A 450 -2.14 -14.01 21.11
N ARG A 451 -3.01 -14.59 20.29
CA ARG A 451 -2.77 -15.91 19.67
C ARG A 451 -2.12 -15.70 18.32
N ILE A 452 -0.96 -16.28 18.14
CA ILE A 452 -0.17 -16.14 16.92
C ILE A 452 0.07 -17.50 16.26
N ILE A 453 0.21 -17.48 14.95
CA ILE A 453 0.71 -18.59 14.13
C ILE A 453 2.06 -18.19 13.61
N VAL A 454 3.09 -18.95 13.98
CA VAL A 454 4.47 -18.72 13.54
C VAL A 454 4.64 -19.34 12.15
N PHE A 455 5.14 -18.57 11.20
CA PHE A 455 5.41 -18.99 9.82
C PHE A 455 6.75 -19.75 9.70
N ASP A 456 7.28 -19.86 8.51
CA ASP A 456 8.57 -20.53 8.27
C ASP A 456 9.74 -19.60 8.65
N VAL A 457 10.06 -19.56 9.93
CA VAL A 457 11.11 -18.73 10.49
C VAL A 457 12.44 -19.49 10.57
N GLN A 458 13.53 -18.83 10.21
CA GLN A 458 14.89 -19.39 10.35
C GLN A 458 15.37 -19.33 11.80
N ILE A 459 15.09 -18.22 12.47
CA ILE A 459 15.48 -17.99 13.86
C ILE A 459 14.23 -18.13 14.73
N PRO A 460 14.18 -19.09 15.65
CA PRO A 460 13.04 -19.27 16.54
C PRO A 460 12.72 -18.02 17.36
N ILE A 461 11.45 -17.88 17.76
CA ILE A 461 10.97 -16.79 18.61
C ILE A 461 11.19 -17.19 20.07
N THR A 462 11.82 -16.29 20.83
CA THR A 462 12.05 -16.44 22.28
C THR A 462 11.44 -15.26 23.05
N THR A 463 11.33 -15.41 24.36
CA THR A 463 11.00 -14.26 25.22
C THR A 463 12.06 -13.16 25.06
N GLY A 464 11.59 -11.92 24.96
CA GLY A 464 12.47 -10.76 24.70
C GLY A 464 12.77 -10.50 23.23
N THR A 465 12.27 -11.33 22.30
CA THR A 465 12.45 -11.09 20.86
C THR A 465 11.84 -9.75 20.46
N THR A 466 12.67 -8.88 19.86
CA THR A 466 12.25 -7.60 19.31
C THR A 466 11.65 -7.80 17.92
N VAL A 467 10.54 -7.13 17.66
CA VAL A 467 9.76 -7.28 16.44
C VAL A 467 9.16 -5.94 16.03
N GLU A 468 8.72 -5.87 14.80
CA GLU A 468 7.86 -4.82 14.26
C GLU A 468 6.42 -5.35 14.26
N LEU A 469 5.53 -4.69 15.00
CA LEU A 469 4.11 -5.02 15.06
C LEU A 469 3.36 -4.16 14.06
N PHE A 470 2.66 -4.80 13.13
CA PHE A 470 1.77 -4.14 12.18
C PHE A 470 0.32 -4.31 12.61
N HIS A 471 -0.39 -3.21 12.69
CA HIS A 471 -1.82 -3.14 12.96
C HIS A 471 -2.45 -2.16 11.96
N HIS A 472 -3.22 -2.67 11.00
CA HIS A 472 -3.66 -1.91 9.82
C HIS A 472 -2.49 -1.19 9.12
N SER A 473 -2.59 0.12 8.92
CA SER A 473 -1.56 0.95 8.27
C SER A 473 -0.47 1.44 9.23
N ARG A 474 -0.45 0.96 10.48
CA ARG A 474 0.50 1.38 11.50
C ARG A 474 1.50 0.29 11.82
N ASP A 475 2.77 0.65 11.82
CA ASP A 475 3.87 -0.15 12.33
C ASP A 475 4.41 0.44 13.64
N VAL A 476 4.69 -0.41 14.61
CA VAL A 476 5.26 0.00 15.90
C VAL A 476 6.28 -1.02 16.39
N PRO A 477 7.39 -0.57 16.99
CA PRO A 477 8.35 -1.45 17.62
C PRO A 477 7.72 -2.12 18.84
N ALA A 478 7.88 -3.44 18.94
CA ALA A 478 7.34 -4.25 20.02
C ALA A 478 8.33 -5.32 20.47
N THR A 479 8.01 -5.96 21.58
CA THR A 479 8.75 -7.08 22.11
C THR A 479 7.77 -8.18 22.50
N ILE A 480 8.08 -9.43 22.19
CA ILE A 480 7.36 -10.58 22.70
C ILE A 480 7.83 -10.79 24.13
N SER A 481 7.09 -10.24 25.10
CA SER A 481 7.47 -10.16 26.50
C SER A 481 7.34 -11.50 27.23
N LYS A 482 6.38 -12.34 26.81
CA LYS A 482 6.13 -13.65 27.43
C LYS A 482 5.59 -14.64 26.41
N LEU A 483 6.06 -15.88 26.48
CA LEU A 483 5.48 -17.04 25.79
C LEU A 483 4.58 -17.76 26.80
N VAL A 484 3.25 -17.70 26.59
CA VAL A 484 2.27 -18.23 27.54
C VAL A 484 2.09 -19.73 27.35
N ALA A 485 1.69 -20.13 26.14
CA ALA A 485 1.45 -21.55 25.83
C ALA A 485 1.60 -21.81 24.32
N THR A 486 1.93 -23.06 23.96
CA THR A 486 1.71 -23.55 22.61
C THR A 486 0.35 -24.20 22.51
N LEU A 487 -0.32 -24.01 21.38
CA LEU A 487 -1.69 -24.43 21.14
C LEU A 487 -1.76 -25.42 19.98
N ASP A 488 -2.68 -26.36 20.07
CA ASP A 488 -3.07 -27.18 18.92
C ASP A 488 -3.83 -26.34 17.89
N ARG A 489 -3.47 -26.44 16.62
CA ARG A 489 -4.05 -25.63 15.55
C ARG A 489 -5.54 -25.90 15.29
N GLY A 490 -5.95 -27.16 15.43
CA GLY A 490 -7.32 -27.58 15.14
C GLY A 490 -8.27 -27.34 16.30
N THR A 491 -7.85 -27.70 17.52
CA THR A 491 -8.71 -27.68 18.71
C THR A 491 -8.51 -26.45 19.60
N GLY A 492 -7.39 -25.71 19.41
CA GLY A 492 -7.03 -24.57 20.28
C GLY A 492 -6.61 -24.98 21.70
N LYS A 493 -6.50 -26.28 22.00
CA LYS A 493 -6.09 -26.78 23.32
C LYS A 493 -4.62 -26.48 23.58
N VAL A 494 -4.29 -26.24 24.85
CA VAL A 494 -2.92 -26.05 25.32
C VAL A 494 -2.16 -27.37 25.17
N LEU A 495 -1.06 -27.33 24.40
CA LEU A 495 -0.13 -28.47 24.25
C LEU A 495 1.02 -28.39 25.26
N LYS A 496 1.54 -27.18 25.50
CA LYS A 496 2.65 -26.96 26.42
C LYS A 496 2.54 -25.56 27.00
N GLU A 497 2.61 -25.48 28.32
CA GLU A 497 2.69 -24.20 29.06
C GLU A 497 4.13 -23.69 29.11
N HIS A 498 4.29 -22.38 29.09
CA HIS A 498 5.55 -21.66 29.20
C HIS A 498 6.67 -22.23 28.34
N PRO A 499 6.48 -22.33 27.01
CA PRO A 499 7.51 -22.81 26.11
C PRO A 499 8.72 -21.85 26.11
N ARG A 500 9.91 -22.38 26.00
CA ARG A 500 11.14 -21.55 25.94
C ARG A 500 11.32 -20.92 24.57
N VAL A 501 10.81 -21.56 23.54
CA VAL A 501 10.98 -21.16 22.13
C VAL A 501 9.76 -21.55 21.31
N LEU A 502 9.43 -20.73 20.31
CA LEU A 502 8.46 -21.05 19.29
C LEU A 502 9.19 -21.27 17.95
N THR A 503 8.89 -22.40 17.33
CA THR A 503 9.47 -22.80 16.04
C THR A 503 8.44 -22.63 14.92
N LYS A 504 8.87 -22.89 13.69
CA LYS A 504 8.00 -22.83 12.51
C LYS A 504 6.71 -23.62 12.70
N SER A 505 5.65 -23.12 12.09
CA SER A 505 4.32 -23.76 12.09
C SER A 505 3.71 -24.00 13.48
N THR A 506 4.19 -23.30 14.51
CA THR A 506 3.63 -23.38 15.87
C THR A 506 2.50 -22.38 16.06
N SER A 507 1.39 -22.81 16.64
CA SER A 507 0.36 -21.90 17.17
C SER A 507 0.63 -21.67 18.65
N ALA A 508 0.61 -20.40 19.10
CA ALA A 508 0.95 -20.06 20.48
C ALA A 508 0.17 -18.85 20.98
N GLU A 509 0.01 -18.80 22.31
CA GLU A 509 -0.43 -17.61 23.02
C GLU A 509 0.79 -16.89 23.59
N VAL A 510 0.89 -15.58 23.34
CA VAL A 510 2.02 -14.74 23.74
C VAL A 510 1.54 -13.41 24.30
N CYS A 511 2.34 -12.80 25.18
CA CYS A 511 2.15 -11.40 25.55
C CYS A 511 3.10 -10.53 24.73
N ILE A 512 2.56 -9.46 24.17
CA ILE A 512 3.29 -8.48 23.36
C ILE A 512 3.25 -7.15 24.10
N SER A 513 4.39 -6.48 24.22
CA SER A 513 4.51 -5.16 24.83
C SER A 513 5.17 -4.22 23.83
N LEU A 514 4.58 -3.06 23.63
CA LEU A 514 5.12 -2.03 22.75
C LEU A 514 6.38 -1.42 23.35
N ARG A 515 7.26 -0.92 22.50
CA ARG A 515 8.49 -0.23 22.89
C ARG A 515 8.41 1.24 22.55
N ALA A 516 9.10 2.05 23.34
CA ALA A 516 9.31 3.44 22.98
C ALA A 516 10.18 3.54 21.72
N THR A 517 9.86 4.47 20.84
CA THR A 517 10.66 4.75 19.66
C THR A 517 11.95 5.45 20.06
N ALA A 518 13.08 5.11 19.46
CA ALA A 518 14.41 5.66 19.80
C ALA A 518 14.50 7.20 19.75
N MET A 519 13.60 7.85 18.99
CA MET A 519 13.53 9.32 18.90
C MET A 519 13.00 10.02 20.14
N THR A 520 12.43 9.29 21.11
CA THR A 520 11.77 9.90 22.30
C THR A 520 12.66 9.93 23.54
N GLY A 521 13.92 9.48 23.46
CA GLY A 521 14.90 9.49 24.56
C GLY A 521 14.85 8.24 25.46
N PRO A 522 15.87 8.02 26.30
CA PRO A 522 16.05 6.78 27.04
C PRO A 522 14.99 6.47 28.12
N ASN A 523 14.20 7.46 28.52
CA ASN A 523 13.15 7.34 29.55
C ASN A 523 11.73 7.44 28.99
N SER A 524 11.53 7.35 27.68
CA SER A 524 10.21 7.48 27.10
C SER A 524 9.37 6.22 27.28
N VAL A 525 8.12 6.43 27.66
CA VAL A 525 7.11 5.36 27.74
C VAL A 525 6.60 5.04 26.35
N ALA A 526 6.35 3.77 26.06
CA ALA A 526 5.74 3.34 24.81
C ALA A 526 4.36 4.00 24.64
N LYS A 527 4.12 4.64 23.51
CA LYS A 527 2.80 5.20 23.21
C LYS A 527 1.82 4.05 22.94
N PRO A 528 0.65 4.02 23.63
CA PRO A 528 -0.35 3.01 23.37
C PRO A 528 -0.94 3.19 21.97
N ILE A 529 -1.42 2.08 21.39
CA ILE A 529 -2.11 2.05 20.10
C ILE A 529 -3.58 1.75 20.26
N PRO A 530 -4.45 2.26 19.36
CA PRO A 530 -5.86 1.91 19.34
C PRO A 530 -6.01 0.46 18.84
N ILE A 531 -6.51 -0.43 19.67
CA ILE A 531 -6.62 -1.86 19.35
C ILE A 531 -7.75 -2.49 20.17
N GLU A 532 -8.45 -3.46 19.60
CA GLU A 532 -9.54 -4.20 20.26
C GLU A 532 -9.29 -5.71 20.23
N PRO A 533 -9.84 -6.47 21.17
CA PRO A 533 -9.87 -7.93 21.08
C PRO A 533 -10.61 -8.38 19.82
N PHE A 534 -10.14 -9.45 19.21
CA PHE A 534 -10.74 -10.03 17.99
C PHE A 534 -12.21 -10.47 18.19
N SER A 535 -12.60 -10.80 19.43
CA SER A 535 -13.98 -11.12 19.80
C SER A 535 -14.92 -9.92 19.74
N VAL A 536 -14.40 -8.70 19.88
CA VAL A 536 -15.17 -7.43 19.82
C VAL A 536 -15.23 -6.93 18.37
N ASN A 537 -14.07 -6.78 17.74
CA ASN A 537 -13.98 -6.38 16.35
C ASN A 537 -12.91 -7.22 15.63
N LYS A 538 -13.34 -7.97 14.62
CA LYS A 538 -12.46 -8.89 13.89
C LYS A 538 -11.32 -8.18 13.16
N ASP A 539 -11.61 -7.03 12.58
CA ASP A 539 -10.61 -6.29 11.80
C ASP A 539 -9.64 -5.57 12.75
N MET A 540 -10.16 -4.89 13.78
CA MET A 540 -9.34 -4.20 14.79
C MET A 540 -8.54 -5.12 15.70
N GLY A 541 -8.84 -6.43 15.70
CA GLY A 541 -8.15 -7.44 16.52
C GLY A 541 -7.07 -8.24 15.77
N ARG A 542 -6.74 -7.93 14.52
CA ARG A 542 -5.71 -8.63 13.72
C ARG A 542 -4.37 -7.95 13.84
N ILE A 543 -3.31 -8.73 13.91
CA ILE A 543 -1.95 -8.24 13.99
C ILE A 543 -1.01 -9.06 13.10
N LEU A 544 0.00 -8.40 12.58
CA LEU A 544 1.13 -9.02 11.90
C LEU A 544 2.42 -8.72 12.65
N ILE A 545 3.33 -9.67 12.66
CA ILE A 545 4.61 -9.57 13.35
C ILE A 545 5.71 -9.79 12.33
N ARG A 546 6.57 -8.78 12.16
CA ARG A 546 7.72 -8.81 11.24
C ARG A 546 9.02 -8.67 12.01
N ARG A 547 10.10 -9.17 11.45
CA ARG A 547 11.45 -9.05 11.96
C ARG A 547 12.46 -9.02 10.82
N GLY A 548 13.22 -7.93 10.72
CA GLY A 548 14.24 -7.78 9.68
C GLY A 548 13.69 -7.83 8.27
N GLY A 549 12.49 -7.27 8.04
CA GLY A 549 11.85 -7.25 6.73
C GLY A 549 11.06 -8.52 6.37
N GLU A 550 11.09 -9.58 7.19
CA GLU A 550 10.35 -10.83 6.96
C GLU A 550 9.12 -10.92 7.89
N THR A 551 8.00 -11.42 7.39
CA THR A 551 6.80 -11.69 8.19
C THR A 551 6.97 -13.02 8.91
N ILE A 552 7.17 -12.96 10.24
CA ILE A 552 7.47 -14.13 11.06
C ILE A 552 6.24 -14.77 11.71
N ALA A 553 5.20 -13.98 11.96
CA ALA A 553 3.95 -14.49 12.51
C ALA A 553 2.77 -13.58 12.20
N ALA A 554 1.58 -14.13 12.27
CA ALA A 554 0.34 -13.39 12.29
C ALA A 554 -0.54 -13.87 13.44
N GLY A 555 -1.43 -13.03 13.92
CA GLY A 555 -2.28 -13.40 15.03
C GLY A 555 -3.47 -12.51 15.26
N ILE A 556 -4.17 -12.85 16.33
CA ILE A 556 -5.35 -12.12 16.81
C ILE A 556 -5.16 -11.74 18.28
N VAL A 557 -5.60 -10.55 18.62
CA VAL A 557 -5.60 -10.05 19.99
C VAL A 557 -6.69 -10.77 20.78
N VAL A 558 -6.31 -11.31 21.94
CA VAL A 558 -7.23 -12.02 22.84
C VAL A 558 -7.72 -11.08 23.92
N GLN A 559 -6.79 -10.38 24.59
CA GLN A 559 -7.08 -9.52 25.73
C GLN A 559 -6.07 -8.38 25.82
N LEU A 560 -6.54 -7.20 26.22
CA LEU A 560 -5.70 -6.06 26.56
C LEU A 560 -5.20 -6.20 28.00
N LEU A 561 -3.95 -5.79 28.28
CA LEU A 561 -3.28 -5.94 29.58
C LEU A 561 -2.98 -4.57 30.20
#